data_3508ae87bbe17c6d069ca98464310863
#
_entry.id   3508ae87bbe17c6d069ca98464310863
#
_cell.length_a   1.000
_cell.length_b   1.000
_cell.length_c   1.000
_cell.angle_alpha   90.00
_cell.angle_beta   90.00
_cell.angle_gamma   90.00
#
_symmetry.space_group_name_H-M   'P 1'
#
loop_
_entity.id
_entity.type
_entity.pdbx_description
1 polymer ?
#
loop_
_entity_poly.entity_id
_entity_poly.type
_entity_poly.pdbx_seq_one_letter_code
_entity_poly.pdbx_strand_id
1 'polypeptide(L)'
;MRKVFIFFISILTIFLFVGCVEKEDPFEKAYNELTIEGDLNSVVEDLDLPKAVLGYQVSWQSSNTKVVTELGYVFRQEVDISLTLYACITDGVKTRSKEFKITVIHKEKDSNGEDNQDEVLMAEAIASISLPPEAISDLDLATNYQEVVISWQSDNEDVITNQGVVARGSTDKTVTLTATFTYKTLEEIKTYQVKVLKVEYVPDDYAGYYEAASGKTGRELKLALHSIISGHTTYSYSSLRTYLRETDEDPNNPDNMILMYTGVSYPKNGSTQAWNREHTWPKSHGGFGDSPSAGTDMHHLRPTVVNVNSDRGNLDFDEGGVKVESALGYGEGSSFCYRITGVSFEPRDEVKGDIARMMFYMATRYDGGDGCPTDLELNDKVGNGSTPYLGKLSTLLKWHEEDPVDDFERKRND
;
A
#
# COMPACT_ATOMS: atom_id res chain seq x y z
N MET A 1 -30.36 38.72 -86.16
CA MET A 1 -30.87 38.85 -84.82
C MET A 1 -30.83 37.48 -84.14
N ARG A 2 -29.79 37.20 -83.36
CA ARG A 2 -29.64 35.96 -82.61
C ARG A 2 -29.77 36.29 -81.12
N LYS A 3 -30.80 35.71 -80.46
CA LYS A 3 -31.00 35.79 -79.04
C LYS A 3 -30.07 34.75 -78.32
N VAL A 4 -29.21 35.25 -77.44
CA VAL A 4 -28.37 34.42 -76.58
C VAL A 4 -29.18 34.19 -75.28
N PHE A 5 -29.45 32.94 -74.93
CA PHE A 5 -30.01 32.53 -73.65
C PHE A 5 -28.83 32.25 -72.70
N ILE A 6 -28.75 32.99 -71.60
CA ILE A 6 -27.80 32.73 -70.52
C ILE A 6 -28.51 31.91 -69.48
N PHE A 7 -28.01 30.68 -69.29
CA PHE A 7 -28.46 29.74 -68.22
C PHE A 7 -27.70 30.07 -66.96
N PHE A 8 -28.41 30.54 -65.92
CA PHE A 8 -27.85 30.66 -64.57
C PHE A 8 -27.93 29.30 -63.89
N ILE A 9 -26.80 28.63 -63.63
CA ILE A 9 -26.70 27.44 -62.77
C ILE A 9 -26.51 27.94 -61.36
N SER A 10 -27.53 27.79 -60.53
CA SER A 10 -27.45 28.02 -59.09
C SER A 10 -26.83 26.83 -58.40
N ILE A 11 -25.59 26.94 -57.97
CA ILE A 11 -24.91 25.92 -57.13
C ILE A 11 -25.39 26.10 -55.70
N LEU A 12 -26.27 25.17 -55.28
CA LEU A 12 -26.73 25.06 -53.88
C LEU A 12 -25.65 24.34 -53.07
N THR A 13 -24.82 25.12 -52.37
CA THR A 13 -23.81 24.54 -51.43
C THR A 13 -24.54 24.09 -50.16
N ILE A 14 -24.73 22.78 -50.01
CA ILE A 14 -25.22 22.21 -48.76
C ILE A 14 -24.03 22.17 -47.77
N PHE A 15 -24.03 23.06 -46.79
CA PHE A 15 -23.18 22.95 -45.62
C PHE A 15 -23.69 21.82 -44.72
N LEU A 16 -23.05 20.66 -44.78
CA LEU A 16 -23.19 19.65 -43.76
C LEU A 16 -22.50 20.13 -42.48
N PHE A 17 -23.29 20.63 -41.55
CA PHE A 17 -22.84 20.79 -40.16
C PHE A 17 -22.64 19.38 -39.58
N VAL A 18 -21.43 18.87 -39.64
CA VAL A 18 -21.02 17.77 -38.77
C VAL A 18 -20.89 18.36 -37.37
N GLY A 19 -21.93 18.29 -36.58
CA GLY A 19 -21.87 18.57 -35.15
C GLY A 19 -20.88 17.61 -34.54
N CYS A 20 -19.70 18.10 -34.10
CA CYS A 20 -18.90 17.38 -33.14
C CYS A 20 -19.74 17.19 -31.89
N VAL A 21 -20.24 16.00 -31.66
CA VAL A 21 -20.72 15.60 -30.34
C VAL A 21 -19.45 15.55 -29.48
N GLU A 22 -19.23 16.59 -28.68
CA GLU A 22 -18.22 16.54 -27.62
C GLU A 22 -18.53 15.30 -26.80
N LYS A 23 -17.59 14.33 -26.76
CA LYS A 23 -17.68 13.21 -25.85
C LYS A 23 -17.58 13.82 -24.45
N GLU A 24 -18.65 13.69 -23.69
CA GLU A 24 -18.67 14.05 -22.28
C GLU A 24 -17.49 13.38 -21.56
N ASP A 25 -16.70 14.15 -20.82
CA ASP A 25 -15.60 13.61 -20.03
C ASP A 25 -16.15 12.54 -19.07
N PRO A 26 -15.68 11.28 -19.12
CA PRO A 26 -16.20 10.22 -18.26
C PRO A 26 -16.15 10.56 -16.77
N PHE A 27 -15.16 11.34 -16.33
CA PHE A 27 -15.05 11.81 -14.96
C PHE A 27 -16.14 12.84 -14.62
N GLU A 28 -16.43 13.78 -15.54
CA GLU A 28 -17.55 14.73 -15.38
C GLU A 28 -18.90 14.01 -15.35
N LYS A 29 -19.05 12.98 -16.16
CA LYS A 29 -20.26 12.13 -16.16
C LYS A 29 -20.43 11.44 -14.79
N ALA A 30 -19.37 10.83 -14.25
CA ALA A 30 -19.40 10.19 -12.95
C ALA A 30 -19.72 11.19 -11.82
N TYR A 31 -19.11 12.39 -11.86
CA TYR A 31 -19.41 13.45 -10.91
C TYR A 31 -20.89 13.89 -10.95
N ASN A 32 -21.48 13.97 -12.15
CA ASN A 32 -22.87 14.36 -12.33
C ASN A 32 -23.84 13.26 -11.87
N GLU A 33 -23.53 11.99 -12.14
CA GLU A 33 -24.32 10.82 -11.76
C GLU A 33 -24.22 10.46 -10.27
N LEU A 34 -23.23 10.99 -9.55
CA LEU A 34 -23.09 10.74 -8.12
C LEU A 34 -24.29 11.34 -7.36
N THR A 35 -25.09 10.47 -6.74
CA THR A 35 -26.29 10.83 -5.96
C THR A 35 -26.35 10.00 -4.69
N ILE A 36 -27.13 10.46 -3.73
CA ILE A 36 -27.58 9.68 -2.57
C ILE A 36 -29.07 9.38 -2.82
N GLU A 37 -29.47 8.12 -2.68
CA GLU A 37 -30.88 7.74 -2.84
C GLU A 37 -31.70 8.18 -1.63
N GLY A 38 -32.97 8.47 -1.84
CA GLY A 38 -33.93 8.85 -0.81
C GLY A 38 -34.26 10.35 -0.73
N ASP A 39 -35.14 10.71 0.21
CA ASP A 39 -35.50 12.12 0.49
C ASP A 39 -34.51 12.73 1.47
N LEU A 40 -33.55 13.46 0.96
CA LEU A 40 -32.50 14.10 1.76
C LEU A 40 -33.03 15.23 2.65
N ASN A 41 -34.25 15.71 2.47
CA ASN A 41 -34.87 16.70 3.35
C ASN A 41 -35.62 16.08 4.52
N SER A 42 -35.77 14.75 4.54
CA SER A 42 -36.52 14.03 5.56
C SER A 42 -35.86 12.69 5.87
N VAL A 43 -34.59 12.71 6.28
CA VAL A 43 -33.80 11.51 6.58
C VAL A 43 -34.21 10.95 7.94
N VAL A 44 -34.63 9.69 7.96
CA VAL A 44 -35.07 8.96 9.16
C VAL A 44 -34.39 7.61 9.34
N GLU A 45 -33.64 7.14 8.33
CA GLU A 45 -32.92 5.87 8.27
C GLU A 45 -31.50 6.10 7.79
N ASP A 46 -30.63 5.08 7.91
CA ASP A 46 -29.26 5.11 7.41
C ASP A 46 -29.23 5.38 5.90
N LEU A 47 -28.21 6.12 5.47
CA LEU A 47 -28.00 6.48 4.06
C LEU A 47 -27.04 5.48 3.43
N ASP A 48 -27.39 4.95 2.27
CA ASP A 48 -26.46 4.22 1.43
C ASP A 48 -25.56 5.21 0.66
N LEU A 49 -24.33 5.38 1.13
CA LEU A 49 -23.34 6.28 0.55
C LEU A 49 -22.46 5.51 -0.44
N PRO A 50 -22.57 5.77 -1.78
CA PRO A 50 -21.81 5.06 -2.79
C PRO A 50 -20.30 5.19 -2.58
N LYS A 51 -19.58 4.07 -2.53
CA LYS A 51 -18.11 4.03 -2.44
C LYS A 51 -17.43 4.19 -3.81
N ALA A 52 -18.17 4.04 -4.89
CA ALA A 52 -17.70 4.24 -6.27
C ALA A 52 -18.87 4.62 -7.19
N VAL A 53 -18.60 5.38 -8.26
CA VAL A 53 -19.55 5.70 -9.33
C VAL A 53 -18.83 5.61 -10.68
N LEU A 54 -19.40 4.82 -11.62
CA LEU A 54 -18.79 4.54 -12.94
C LEU A 54 -17.30 4.14 -12.89
N GLY A 55 -16.88 3.45 -11.82
CA GLY A 55 -15.50 2.99 -11.62
C GLY A 55 -14.58 3.99 -10.92
N TYR A 56 -15.03 5.19 -10.61
CA TYR A 56 -14.28 6.18 -9.84
C TYR A 56 -14.55 6.04 -8.34
N GLN A 57 -13.52 6.10 -7.53
CA GLN A 57 -13.63 6.00 -6.07
C GLN A 57 -14.32 7.22 -5.47
N VAL A 58 -15.15 7.01 -4.46
CA VAL A 58 -15.85 8.05 -3.73
C VAL A 58 -15.58 7.89 -2.24
N SER A 59 -15.12 8.95 -1.60
CA SER A 59 -15.01 9.04 -0.14
C SER A 59 -15.95 10.12 0.39
N TRP A 60 -16.40 9.97 1.63
CA TRP A 60 -17.37 10.83 2.24
C TRP A 60 -16.84 11.54 3.46
N GLN A 61 -17.29 12.76 3.70
CA GLN A 61 -17.09 13.52 4.93
C GLN A 61 -18.41 14.11 5.38
N SER A 62 -18.64 14.13 6.69
CA SER A 62 -19.82 14.73 7.29
C SER A 62 -19.46 15.99 8.07
N SER A 63 -20.24 17.05 7.88
CA SER A 63 -20.09 18.26 8.69
C SER A 63 -20.53 18.08 10.14
N ASN A 64 -21.21 16.97 10.45
CA ASN A 64 -21.61 16.59 11.79
C ASN A 64 -21.70 15.07 11.94
N THR A 65 -20.55 14.45 12.26
CA THR A 65 -20.44 12.99 12.42
C THR A 65 -21.24 12.42 13.60
N LYS A 66 -21.68 13.28 14.54
CA LYS A 66 -22.58 12.87 15.63
C LYS A 66 -24.03 12.69 15.17
N VAL A 67 -24.38 13.17 13.98
CA VAL A 67 -25.73 13.07 13.42
C VAL A 67 -25.75 12.16 12.21
N VAL A 68 -24.75 12.25 11.32
CA VAL A 68 -24.56 11.29 10.23
C VAL A 68 -23.07 11.02 10.07
N THR A 69 -22.68 9.77 10.11
CA THR A 69 -21.27 9.37 9.94
C THR A 69 -20.85 9.43 8.47
N GLU A 70 -19.55 9.32 8.21
CA GLU A 70 -18.96 9.18 6.86
C GLU A 70 -19.33 7.86 6.16
N LEU A 71 -19.90 6.90 6.92
CA LEU A 71 -20.43 5.64 6.40
C LEU A 71 -21.94 5.66 6.16
N GLY A 72 -22.60 6.79 6.46
CA GLY A 72 -24.04 6.97 6.23
C GLY A 72 -24.94 6.61 7.44
N TYR A 73 -24.38 6.17 8.56
CA TYR A 73 -25.20 5.89 9.76
C TYR A 73 -25.83 7.18 10.31
N VAL A 74 -27.15 7.13 10.57
CA VAL A 74 -27.96 8.29 10.96
C VAL A 74 -28.36 8.21 12.43
N PHE A 75 -28.00 9.22 13.21
CA PHE A 75 -28.33 9.36 14.64
C PHE A 75 -29.34 10.49 14.81
N ARG A 76 -30.60 10.12 14.88
CA ARG A 76 -31.71 11.07 15.03
C ARG A 76 -31.67 11.70 16.43
N GLN A 77 -31.69 13.01 16.47
CA GLN A 77 -31.62 13.82 17.68
C GLN A 77 -33.03 14.20 18.15
N GLU A 78 -33.15 14.97 19.26
CA GLU A 78 -34.43 15.46 19.76
C GLU A 78 -35.05 16.58 18.91
N VAL A 79 -34.27 17.15 17.98
CA VAL A 79 -34.68 18.20 17.07
C VAL A 79 -34.18 17.89 15.66
N ASP A 80 -34.85 18.44 14.65
CA ASP A 80 -34.37 18.30 13.28
C ASP A 80 -33.00 18.94 13.12
N ILE A 81 -32.06 18.21 12.52
CA ILE A 81 -30.70 18.69 12.30
C ILE A 81 -30.40 18.71 10.80
N SER A 82 -30.10 19.89 10.29
CA SER A 82 -29.56 20.02 8.92
C SER A 82 -28.05 20.03 8.94
N LEU A 83 -27.43 19.23 8.04
CA LEU A 83 -25.99 19.10 7.88
C LEU A 83 -25.62 18.92 6.41
N THR A 84 -24.32 18.93 6.11
CA THR A 84 -23.81 18.70 4.75
C THR A 84 -22.90 17.49 4.74
N LEU A 85 -23.16 16.57 3.79
CA LEU A 85 -22.21 15.51 3.41
C LEU A 85 -21.42 15.98 2.19
N TYR A 86 -20.13 15.76 2.22
CA TYR A 86 -19.20 16.06 1.13
C TYR A 86 -18.72 14.75 0.51
N ALA A 87 -19.07 14.52 -0.74
CA ALA A 87 -18.56 13.40 -1.51
C ALA A 87 -17.30 13.84 -2.29
N CYS A 88 -16.21 13.16 -2.09
CA CYS A 88 -14.96 13.40 -2.82
C CYS A 88 -14.76 12.27 -3.83
N ILE A 89 -14.90 12.57 -5.13
CA ILE A 89 -14.68 11.63 -6.23
C ILE A 89 -13.31 11.85 -6.84
N THR A 90 -12.57 10.77 -7.11
CA THR A 90 -11.21 10.83 -7.66
C THR A 90 -10.96 9.77 -8.73
N ASP A 91 -10.10 10.10 -9.71
CA ASP A 91 -9.52 9.17 -10.68
C ASP A 91 -8.03 8.86 -10.39
N GLY A 92 -7.54 9.30 -9.21
CA GLY A 92 -6.14 9.21 -8.82
C GLY A 92 -5.28 10.43 -9.25
N VAL A 93 -5.77 11.24 -10.20
CA VAL A 93 -5.09 12.46 -10.70
C VAL A 93 -5.94 13.70 -10.44
N LYS A 94 -7.24 13.61 -10.74
CA LYS A 94 -8.22 14.68 -10.53
C LYS A 94 -9.10 14.31 -9.36
N THR A 95 -9.43 15.31 -8.53
CA THR A 95 -10.35 15.14 -7.41
C THR A 95 -11.38 16.29 -7.45
N ARG A 96 -12.65 15.95 -7.23
CA ARG A 96 -13.75 16.93 -7.10
C ARG A 96 -14.61 16.61 -5.91
N SER A 97 -15.13 17.64 -5.25
CA SER A 97 -16.07 17.52 -4.15
C SER A 97 -17.48 17.92 -4.59
N LYS A 98 -18.48 17.16 -4.13
CA LYS A 98 -19.91 17.42 -4.34
C LYS A 98 -20.59 17.50 -2.97
N GLU A 99 -21.39 18.55 -2.76
CA GLU A 99 -22.11 18.77 -1.52
C GLU A 99 -23.52 18.22 -1.59
N PHE A 100 -23.94 17.53 -0.52
CA PHE A 100 -25.30 17.07 -0.31
C PHE A 100 -25.81 17.64 1.00
N LYS A 101 -26.78 18.56 0.92
CA LYS A 101 -27.46 19.10 2.11
C LYS A 101 -28.55 18.13 2.49
N ILE A 102 -28.56 17.72 3.74
CA ILE A 102 -29.54 16.76 4.27
C ILE A 102 -30.14 17.32 5.56
N THR A 103 -31.35 16.90 5.84
CA THR A 103 -32.03 17.18 7.13
C THR A 103 -32.46 15.87 7.76
N VAL A 104 -31.85 15.55 8.90
CA VAL A 104 -32.23 14.42 9.73
C VAL A 104 -33.40 14.86 10.61
N ILE A 105 -34.54 14.18 10.48
CA ILE A 105 -35.75 14.47 11.24
C ILE A 105 -35.57 13.92 12.66
N HIS A 106 -36.04 14.69 13.62
CA HIS A 106 -36.00 14.31 15.03
C HIS A 106 -36.71 12.97 15.31
N LYS A 107 -36.29 12.28 16.37
CA LYS A 107 -36.99 11.10 16.87
C LYS A 107 -38.18 11.57 17.71
N GLU A 108 -39.40 11.14 17.39
CA GLU A 108 -40.56 11.39 18.27
C GLU A 108 -40.28 10.77 19.63
N LYS A 109 -40.51 11.53 20.70
CA LYS A 109 -40.36 11.02 22.10
C LYS A 109 -41.37 9.90 22.32
N ASP A 110 -40.88 8.71 22.58
CA ASP A 110 -41.71 7.68 23.17
C ASP A 110 -42.16 8.15 24.55
N SER A 111 -43.38 7.78 24.93
CA SER A 111 -44.11 8.28 26.09
C SER A 111 -43.44 7.99 27.48
N ASN A 112 -42.24 7.43 27.51
CA ASN A 112 -41.52 7.03 28.73
C ASN A 112 -40.29 7.88 29.09
N GLY A 113 -39.92 8.89 28.28
CA GLY A 113 -38.95 9.94 28.72
C GLY A 113 -37.52 9.48 29.04
N GLU A 114 -37.12 8.27 28.72
CA GLU A 114 -35.75 7.80 28.91
C GLU A 114 -34.89 8.14 27.69
N ASP A 115 -33.77 8.85 27.92
CA ASP A 115 -32.74 9.14 26.95
C ASP A 115 -32.21 7.84 26.38
N ASN A 116 -32.19 7.76 25.04
CA ASN A 116 -31.78 6.57 24.30
C ASN A 116 -30.25 6.47 24.20
N GLN A 117 -29.53 6.69 25.32
CA GLN A 117 -28.07 6.56 25.41
C GLN A 117 -27.60 5.17 25.00
N ASP A 118 -28.41 4.16 25.20
CA ASP A 118 -28.11 2.76 24.88
C ASP A 118 -28.05 2.55 23.34
N GLU A 119 -29.00 3.13 22.58
CA GLU A 119 -28.98 3.07 21.10
C GLU A 119 -27.82 3.90 20.52
N VAL A 120 -27.51 5.06 21.14
CA VAL A 120 -26.35 5.88 20.71
C VAL A 120 -25.04 5.11 20.88
N LEU A 121 -24.85 4.47 22.04
CA LEU A 121 -23.66 3.67 22.31
C LEU A 121 -23.55 2.47 21.35
N MET A 122 -24.69 1.80 21.08
CA MET A 122 -24.74 0.72 20.08
C MET A 122 -24.31 1.20 18.70
N ALA A 123 -24.80 2.34 18.26
CA ALA A 123 -24.49 2.92 16.98
C ALA A 123 -23.02 3.38 16.87
N GLU A 124 -22.44 3.95 17.96
CA GLU A 124 -21.01 4.26 18.02
C GLU A 124 -20.14 2.99 17.93
N ALA A 125 -20.55 1.91 18.58
CA ALA A 125 -19.86 0.62 18.49
C ALA A 125 -19.84 0.09 17.05
N ILE A 126 -20.97 0.15 16.34
CA ILE A 126 -21.07 -0.26 14.93
C ILE A 126 -20.18 0.62 14.06
N ALA A 127 -20.20 1.93 14.26
CA ALA A 127 -19.39 2.88 13.48
C ALA A 127 -17.88 2.75 13.74
N SER A 128 -17.48 2.17 14.88
CA SER A 128 -16.06 1.93 15.20
C SER A 128 -15.42 0.81 14.39
N ILE A 129 -16.22 -0.07 13.79
CA ILE A 129 -15.72 -1.22 13.03
C ILE A 129 -15.42 -0.80 11.60
N SER A 130 -14.14 -0.94 11.23
CA SER A 130 -13.66 -0.75 9.86
C SER A 130 -12.78 -1.93 9.50
N LEU A 131 -13.19 -2.74 8.52
CA LEU A 131 -12.39 -3.83 7.98
C LEU A 131 -11.86 -3.47 6.59
N PRO A 132 -10.63 -3.90 6.23
CA PRO A 132 -10.10 -3.68 4.89
C PRO A 132 -10.94 -4.47 3.87
N PRO A 133 -11.14 -3.94 2.64
CA PRO A 133 -11.89 -4.64 1.59
C PRO A 133 -11.13 -5.87 1.08
N GLU A 134 -9.81 -5.90 1.20
CA GLU A 134 -8.92 -7.00 0.84
C GLU A 134 -7.98 -7.35 2.00
N ALA A 135 -7.68 -8.63 2.19
CA ALA A 135 -6.80 -9.12 3.25
C ALA A 135 -5.71 -10.04 2.71
N ILE A 136 -4.49 -9.82 3.19
CA ILE A 136 -3.30 -10.68 2.96
C ILE A 136 -2.70 -11.18 4.27
N SER A 137 -3.20 -10.72 5.41
CA SER A 137 -2.79 -11.07 6.78
C SER A 137 -4.01 -11.13 7.69
N ASP A 138 -3.81 -11.58 8.92
CA ASP A 138 -4.85 -11.67 9.94
C ASP A 138 -5.53 -10.31 10.18
N LEU A 139 -6.83 -10.36 10.47
CA LEU A 139 -7.67 -9.20 10.77
C LEU A 139 -7.77 -9.01 12.28
N ASP A 140 -7.68 -7.77 12.73
CA ASP A 140 -7.97 -7.41 14.11
C ASP A 140 -9.49 -7.21 14.26
N LEU A 141 -10.17 -8.22 14.76
CA LEU A 141 -11.61 -8.22 15.00
C LEU A 141 -11.90 -7.78 16.44
N ALA A 142 -12.32 -6.55 16.62
CA ALA A 142 -12.69 -6.03 17.94
C ALA A 142 -13.79 -6.88 18.58
N THR A 143 -13.62 -7.24 19.86
CA THR A 143 -14.59 -8.05 20.63
C THR A 143 -15.48 -7.22 21.55
N ASN A 144 -15.19 -5.94 21.68
CA ASN A 144 -16.00 -4.99 22.44
C ASN A 144 -15.72 -3.55 22.03
N TYR A 145 -16.70 -2.70 22.27
CA TYR A 145 -16.56 -1.24 22.25
C TYR A 145 -17.24 -0.69 23.51
N GLN A 146 -16.46 -0.15 24.45
CA GLN A 146 -16.95 0.18 25.79
C GLN A 146 -17.69 -1.03 26.40
N GLU A 147 -18.99 -0.90 26.72
CA GLU A 147 -19.84 -1.95 27.30
C GLU A 147 -20.57 -2.80 26.22
N VAL A 148 -20.47 -2.44 24.95
CA VAL A 148 -21.06 -3.23 23.85
C VAL A 148 -20.15 -4.42 23.57
N VAL A 149 -20.69 -5.62 23.64
CA VAL A 149 -19.99 -6.86 23.26
C VAL A 149 -20.16 -7.12 21.77
N ILE A 150 -19.08 -7.47 21.10
CA ILE A 150 -19.07 -7.77 19.67
C ILE A 150 -18.62 -9.21 19.49
N SER A 151 -19.45 -10.02 18.86
CA SER A 151 -19.10 -11.38 18.47
C SER A 151 -19.09 -11.52 16.95
N TRP A 152 -18.17 -12.35 16.44
CA TRP A 152 -17.98 -12.53 15.03
C TRP A 152 -18.30 -13.94 14.57
N GLN A 153 -18.89 -14.05 13.39
CA GLN A 153 -19.11 -15.30 12.70
C GLN A 153 -18.69 -15.17 11.23
N SER A 154 -17.85 -16.07 10.80
CA SER A 154 -17.42 -16.21 9.41
C SER A 154 -18.34 -17.17 8.67
N ASP A 155 -18.65 -16.89 7.42
CA ASP A 155 -19.32 -17.83 6.52
C ASP A 155 -18.35 -18.89 5.95
N ASN A 156 -17.03 -18.70 6.17
CA ASN A 156 -15.99 -19.64 5.74
C ASN A 156 -14.76 -19.61 6.68
N GLU A 157 -14.83 -20.39 7.77
CA GLU A 157 -13.76 -20.45 8.77
C GLU A 157 -12.44 -21.08 8.26
N ASP A 158 -12.48 -21.82 7.15
CA ASP A 158 -11.25 -22.32 6.49
C ASP A 158 -10.45 -21.20 5.82
N VAL A 159 -11.06 -20.02 5.61
CA VAL A 159 -10.44 -18.85 4.95
C VAL A 159 -10.22 -17.69 5.91
N ILE A 160 -11.24 -17.33 6.69
CA ILE A 160 -11.11 -16.38 7.81
C ILE A 160 -11.84 -16.97 9.00
N THR A 161 -11.12 -17.19 10.11
CA THR A 161 -11.76 -17.71 11.33
C THR A 161 -12.59 -16.62 12.03
N ASN A 162 -13.44 -17.03 12.97
CA ASN A 162 -14.21 -16.09 13.82
C ASN A 162 -13.30 -15.18 14.70
N GLN A 163 -12.01 -15.47 14.78
CA GLN A 163 -10.99 -14.66 15.48
C GLN A 163 -10.18 -13.78 14.53
N GLY A 164 -10.49 -13.80 13.22
CA GLY A 164 -9.80 -12.99 12.22
C GLY A 164 -8.52 -13.61 11.66
N VAL A 165 -8.19 -14.87 12.00
CA VAL A 165 -7.03 -15.56 11.40
C VAL A 165 -7.32 -15.83 9.93
N VAL A 166 -6.42 -15.39 9.03
CA VAL A 166 -6.58 -15.48 7.58
C VAL A 166 -5.73 -16.60 6.99
N ALA A 167 -6.38 -17.58 6.36
CA ALA A 167 -5.75 -18.65 5.60
C ALA A 167 -5.86 -18.38 4.10
N ARG A 168 -4.73 -18.00 3.47
CA ARG A 168 -4.65 -17.71 2.04
C ARG A 168 -4.46 -18.99 1.23
N GLY A 169 -5.24 -19.16 0.17
CA GLY A 169 -5.13 -20.28 -0.77
C GLY A 169 -4.55 -19.90 -2.13
N SER A 170 -4.65 -20.80 -3.11
CA SER A 170 -4.20 -20.58 -4.50
C SER A 170 -5.15 -19.72 -5.34
N THR A 171 -6.30 -19.33 -4.82
CA THR A 171 -7.29 -18.48 -5.48
C THR A 171 -7.84 -17.45 -4.50
N ASP A 172 -8.20 -16.27 -5.01
CA ASP A 172 -8.92 -15.27 -4.23
C ASP A 172 -10.23 -15.83 -3.70
N LYS A 173 -10.56 -15.49 -2.45
CA LYS A 173 -11.80 -15.90 -1.79
C LYS A 173 -12.44 -14.69 -1.11
N THR A 174 -13.74 -14.50 -1.35
CA THR A 174 -14.52 -13.51 -0.59
C THR A 174 -15.21 -14.20 0.57
N VAL A 175 -15.06 -13.66 1.77
CA VAL A 175 -15.67 -14.15 3.00
C VAL A 175 -16.57 -13.06 3.57
N THR A 176 -17.73 -13.47 4.06
CA THR A 176 -18.65 -12.57 4.78
C THR A 176 -18.48 -12.79 6.27
N LEU A 177 -18.01 -11.76 6.96
CA LEU A 177 -17.95 -11.73 8.42
C LEU A 177 -19.21 -11.05 8.96
N THR A 178 -19.93 -11.75 9.83
CA THR A 178 -21.10 -11.22 10.53
C THR A 178 -20.72 -10.82 11.93
N ALA A 179 -20.86 -9.54 12.25
CA ALA A 179 -20.69 -9.00 13.61
C ALA A 179 -22.06 -8.90 14.28
N THR A 180 -22.19 -9.48 15.46
CA THR A 180 -23.34 -9.28 16.34
C THR A 180 -22.92 -8.40 17.51
N PHE A 181 -23.55 -7.24 17.62
CA PHE A 181 -23.35 -6.25 18.69
C PHE A 181 -24.44 -6.44 19.74
N THR A 182 -24.07 -6.59 20.98
CA THR A 182 -25.01 -6.84 22.08
C THR A 182 -24.77 -5.87 23.24
N TYR A 183 -25.78 -5.15 23.67
CA TYR A 183 -25.72 -4.28 24.83
C TYR A 183 -27.06 -4.29 25.57
N LYS A 184 -27.08 -4.72 26.81
CA LYS A 184 -28.31 -4.90 27.60
C LYS A 184 -29.35 -5.77 26.85
N THR A 185 -30.46 -5.17 26.44
CA THR A 185 -31.51 -5.82 25.66
C THR A 185 -31.45 -5.53 24.16
N LEU A 186 -30.47 -4.70 23.74
CA LEU A 186 -30.28 -4.35 22.34
C LEU A 186 -29.37 -5.36 21.66
N GLU A 187 -29.71 -5.74 20.44
CA GLU A 187 -28.91 -6.57 19.56
C GLU A 187 -28.98 -6.01 18.14
N GLU A 188 -27.81 -5.82 17.51
CA GLU A 188 -27.67 -5.39 16.13
C GLU A 188 -26.70 -6.30 15.39
N ILE A 189 -26.99 -6.57 14.10
CA ILE A 189 -26.18 -7.44 13.27
C ILE A 189 -25.74 -6.67 12.02
N LYS A 190 -24.43 -6.72 11.74
CA LYS A 190 -23.84 -6.12 10.52
C LYS A 190 -22.95 -7.14 9.81
N THR A 191 -22.89 -7.05 8.50
CA THR A 191 -22.07 -7.94 7.67
C THR A 191 -20.99 -7.14 6.96
N TYR A 192 -19.79 -7.73 6.86
CA TYR A 192 -18.63 -7.17 6.21
C TYR A 192 -18.09 -8.17 5.21
N GLN A 193 -17.87 -7.75 3.98
CA GLN A 193 -17.23 -8.58 2.97
C GLN A 193 -15.74 -8.27 2.90
N VAL A 194 -14.91 -9.31 3.02
CA VAL A 194 -13.47 -9.21 2.91
C VAL A 194 -12.99 -10.20 1.85
N LYS A 195 -12.26 -9.70 0.86
CA LYS A 195 -11.63 -10.52 -0.17
C LYS A 195 -10.25 -10.94 0.30
N VAL A 196 -10.07 -12.21 0.63
CA VAL A 196 -8.75 -12.78 0.90
C VAL A 196 -8.04 -13.03 -0.42
N LEU A 197 -6.92 -12.35 -0.64
CA LEU A 197 -6.14 -12.50 -1.86
C LEU A 197 -5.37 -13.83 -1.82
N LYS A 198 -5.31 -14.48 -2.97
CA LYS A 198 -4.51 -15.71 -3.15
C LYS A 198 -3.05 -15.47 -2.74
N VAL A 199 -2.38 -16.55 -2.34
CA VAL A 199 -0.91 -16.54 -2.33
C VAL A 199 -0.46 -16.44 -3.78
N GLU A 200 0.41 -15.48 -4.10
CA GLU A 200 0.98 -15.43 -5.44
C GLU A 200 1.73 -16.73 -5.73
N TYR A 201 1.52 -17.25 -6.94
CA TYR A 201 2.18 -18.45 -7.41
C TYR A 201 3.70 -18.23 -7.44
N VAL A 202 4.43 -18.97 -6.63
CA VAL A 202 5.87 -19.10 -6.79
C VAL A 202 6.08 -20.03 -7.98
N PRO A 203 6.78 -19.61 -9.04
CA PRO A 203 7.05 -20.47 -10.20
C PRO A 203 7.65 -21.81 -9.79
N ASP A 204 7.37 -22.87 -10.56
CA ASP A 204 7.85 -24.25 -10.33
C ASP A 204 9.38 -24.38 -10.19
N ASP A 205 10.14 -23.38 -10.63
CA ASP A 205 11.61 -23.31 -10.51
C ASP A 205 12.10 -23.38 -9.04
N TYR A 206 11.23 -23.01 -8.08
CA TYR A 206 11.50 -23.11 -6.63
C TYR A 206 10.66 -24.18 -5.95
N ALA A 207 9.96 -25.05 -6.72
CA ALA A 207 9.17 -26.12 -6.16
C ALA A 207 10.04 -27.02 -5.28
N GLY A 208 9.64 -27.19 -4.01
CA GLY A 208 10.39 -27.95 -3.02
C GLY A 208 11.40 -27.13 -2.21
N TYR A 209 11.99 -26.02 -2.73
CA TYR A 209 12.94 -25.21 -1.95
C TYR A 209 12.30 -24.60 -0.70
N TYR A 210 11.08 -24.07 -0.84
CA TYR A 210 10.33 -23.47 0.25
C TYR A 210 9.28 -24.40 0.88
N GLU A 211 9.28 -25.71 0.56
CA GLU A 211 8.28 -26.67 1.05
C GLU A 211 8.17 -26.68 2.58
N ALA A 212 9.32 -26.59 3.27
CA ALA A 212 9.37 -26.59 4.74
C ALA A 212 8.72 -25.34 5.37
N ALA A 213 8.48 -24.27 4.59
CA ALA A 213 7.81 -23.06 5.02
C ALA A 213 6.31 -23.03 4.66
N SER A 214 5.84 -23.97 3.83
CA SER A 214 4.46 -24.00 3.36
C SER A 214 3.46 -24.13 4.51
N GLY A 215 2.41 -23.31 4.47
CA GLY A 215 1.34 -23.29 5.48
C GLY A 215 1.75 -22.72 6.85
N LYS A 216 2.98 -22.21 7.01
CA LYS A 216 3.43 -21.57 8.24
C LYS A 216 3.18 -20.06 8.23
N THR A 217 3.02 -19.50 9.43
CA THR A 217 2.82 -18.06 9.63
C THR A 217 3.67 -17.53 10.78
N GLY A 218 3.81 -16.21 10.89
CA GLY A 218 4.47 -15.56 12.02
C GLY A 218 5.87 -16.09 12.31
N ARG A 219 6.17 -16.37 13.59
CA ARG A 219 7.49 -16.85 14.01
C ARG A 219 7.86 -18.22 13.43
N GLU A 220 6.90 -19.11 13.24
CA GLU A 220 7.18 -20.45 12.66
C GLU A 220 7.60 -20.32 11.19
N LEU A 221 6.99 -19.42 10.43
CA LEU A 221 7.40 -19.10 9.07
C LEU A 221 8.81 -18.50 9.05
N LYS A 222 9.09 -17.51 9.90
CA LYS A 222 10.42 -16.89 10.00
C LYS A 222 11.51 -17.94 10.27
N LEU A 223 11.29 -18.84 11.23
CA LEU A 223 12.25 -19.90 11.57
C LEU A 223 12.44 -20.93 10.44
N ALA A 224 11.36 -21.27 9.72
CA ALA A 224 11.45 -22.17 8.57
C ALA A 224 12.24 -21.54 7.43
N LEU A 225 11.95 -20.27 7.10
CA LEU A 225 12.70 -19.51 6.09
C LEU A 225 14.16 -19.33 6.50
N HIS A 226 14.45 -18.97 7.75
CA HIS A 226 15.82 -18.92 8.28
C HIS A 226 16.57 -20.22 8.03
N SER A 227 15.96 -21.34 8.34
CA SER A 227 16.55 -22.68 8.13
C SER A 227 16.81 -22.98 6.65
N ILE A 228 15.90 -22.58 5.75
CA ILE A 228 16.01 -22.79 4.30
C ILE A 228 17.15 -21.96 3.71
N ILE A 229 17.24 -20.66 4.06
CA ILE A 229 18.22 -19.73 3.49
C ILE A 229 19.57 -19.76 4.22
N SER A 230 19.70 -20.55 5.27
CA SER A 230 20.99 -20.79 5.96
C SER A 230 21.90 -21.67 5.11
N GLY A 231 23.23 -21.54 5.28
CA GLY A 231 24.19 -22.40 4.60
C GLY A 231 24.51 -22.00 3.15
N HIS A 232 24.26 -20.76 2.76
CA HIS A 232 24.63 -20.22 1.46
C HIS A 232 26.15 -20.17 1.24
N THR A 233 26.56 -20.06 -0.04
CA THR A 233 27.95 -19.87 -0.41
C THR A 233 28.43 -18.49 -0.01
N THR A 234 29.55 -18.42 0.68
CA THR A 234 30.15 -17.15 1.10
C THR A 234 31.33 -16.75 0.23
N TYR A 235 31.53 -15.48 0.01
CA TYR A 235 32.59 -14.91 -0.81
C TYR A 235 33.49 -13.97 0.01
N SER A 236 34.73 -13.74 -0.49
CA SER A 236 35.56 -12.70 0.10
C SER A 236 35.04 -11.31 -0.28
N TYR A 237 35.21 -10.35 0.60
CA TYR A 237 34.79 -8.97 0.31
C TYR A 237 35.44 -8.39 -0.96
N SER A 238 36.68 -8.77 -1.26
CA SER A 238 37.36 -8.32 -2.50
C SER A 238 36.72 -8.86 -3.78
N SER A 239 36.25 -10.10 -3.77
CA SER A 239 35.65 -10.71 -4.97
C SER A 239 34.25 -10.17 -5.30
N LEU A 240 33.56 -9.58 -4.32
CA LEU A 240 32.21 -9.03 -4.53
C LEU A 240 32.14 -7.97 -5.64
N ARG A 241 33.21 -7.20 -5.86
CA ARG A 241 33.23 -6.24 -6.97
C ARG A 241 33.05 -6.89 -8.35
N THR A 242 33.52 -8.12 -8.50
CA THR A 242 33.33 -8.88 -9.75
C THR A 242 31.88 -9.34 -9.87
N TYR A 243 31.35 -9.96 -8.82
CA TYR A 243 30.01 -10.51 -8.83
C TYR A 243 28.93 -9.42 -8.97
N LEU A 244 29.08 -8.28 -8.27
CA LEU A 244 28.14 -7.17 -8.38
C LEU A 244 28.05 -6.56 -9.78
N ARG A 245 29.09 -6.68 -10.61
CA ARG A 245 29.00 -6.27 -12.01
C ARG A 245 28.10 -7.18 -12.83
N GLU A 246 27.97 -8.44 -12.44
CA GLU A 246 27.13 -9.42 -13.12
C GLU A 246 25.70 -9.41 -12.55
N THR A 247 25.56 -9.41 -11.23
CA THR A 247 24.25 -9.42 -10.59
C THR A 247 23.46 -8.13 -10.80
N ASP A 248 24.15 -7.02 -10.95
CA ASP A 248 23.55 -5.70 -11.19
C ASP A 248 23.75 -5.22 -12.64
N GLU A 249 23.92 -6.16 -13.59
CA GLU A 249 24.04 -5.87 -15.03
C GLU A 249 22.81 -5.09 -15.54
N ASP A 250 23.09 -4.05 -16.32
CA ASP A 250 22.04 -3.28 -16.97
C ASP A 250 21.30 -4.14 -18.01
N PRO A 251 19.99 -4.36 -17.87
CA PRO A 251 19.23 -5.19 -18.82
C PRO A 251 19.22 -4.64 -20.25
N ASN A 252 19.52 -3.34 -20.42
CA ASN A 252 19.55 -2.67 -21.73
C ASN A 252 20.97 -2.55 -22.30
N ASN A 253 22.00 -2.78 -21.49
CA ASN A 253 23.39 -2.69 -21.92
C ASN A 253 24.29 -3.64 -21.10
N PRO A 254 24.62 -4.83 -21.60
CA PRO A 254 25.39 -5.84 -20.86
C PRO A 254 26.83 -5.42 -20.54
N ASP A 255 27.37 -4.37 -21.15
CA ASP A 255 28.68 -3.80 -20.80
C ASP A 255 28.61 -2.89 -19.57
N ASN A 256 27.42 -2.58 -19.08
CA ASN A 256 27.14 -1.71 -17.94
C ASN A 256 26.50 -2.47 -16.77
N MET A 257 26.51 -1.84 -15.62
CA MET A 257 25.74 -2.23 -14.43
C MET A 257 24.92 -1.04 -13.93
N ILE A 258 23.81 -1.29 -13.26
CA ILE A 258 22.96 -0.26 -12.64
C ILE A 258 23.48 0.08 -11.25
N LEU A 259 23.75 1.35 -11.00
CA LEU A 259 24.09 1.84 -9.66
C LEU A 259 22.79 2.11 -8.87
N MET A 260 22.54 1.29 -7.83
CA MET A 260 21.25 1.15 -7.16
C MET A 260 20.53 2.46 -6.84
N TYR A 261 21.16 3.34 -6.06
CA TYR A 261 20.50 4.56 -5.55
C TYR A 261 20.26 5.64 -6.61
N THR A 262 20.92 5.55 -7.76
CA THR A 262 20.80 6.59 -8.79
C THR A 262 20.19 6.11 -10.10
N GLY A 263 20.07 4.79 -10.30
CA GLY A 263 19.64 4.22 -11.57
C GLY A 263 20.61 4.45 -12.73
N VAL A 264 21.82 4.96 -12.47
CA VAL A 264 22.82 5.23 -13.51
C VAL A 264 23.34 3.93 -14.08
N SER A 265 23.24 3.78 -15.40
CA SER A 265 23.92 2.76 -16.18
C SER A 265 25.41 3.09 -16.26
N TYR A 266 26.25 2.33 -15.56
CA TYR A 266 27.69 2.61 -15.42
C TYR A 266 28.55 1.49 -16.01
N PRO A 267 29.58 1.79 -16.82
CA PRO A 267 30.41 0.76 -17.46
C PRO A 267 31.05 -0.19 -16.43
N LYS A 268 30.92 -1.51 -16.64
CA LYS A 268 31.51 -2.55 -15.79
C LYS A 268 33.04 -2.40 -15.66
N ASN A 269 33.69 -1.91 -16.72
CA ASN A 269 35.14 -1.59 -16.76
C ASN A 269 35.48 -0.18 -16.31
N GLY A 270 34.50 0.62 -15.89
CA GLY A 270 34.68 2.00 -15.43
C GLY A 270 35.46 2.10 -14.11
N SER A 271 35.81 3.34 -13.75
CA SER A 271 36.60 3.62 -12.54
C SER A 271 35.96 3.07 -11.27
N THR A 272 36.72 2.29 -10.51
CA THR A 272 36.30 1.78 -9.20
C THR A 272 36.27 2.86 -8.10
N GLN A 273 36.66 4.10 -8.43
CA GLN A 273 36.54 5.23 -7.52
C GLN A 273 35.16 5.93 -7.62
N ALA A 274 34.42 5.69 -8.69
CA ALA A 274 33.12 6.28 -8.91
C ALA A 274 32.00 5.58 -8.11
N TRP A 275 32.19 4.31 -7.82
CA TRP A 275 31.20 3.49 -7.11
C TRP A 275 31.84 2.62 -6.02
N ASN A 276 31.03 2.26 -5.02
CA ASN A 276 31.41 1.32 -3.98
C ASN A 276 30.29 0.30 -3.71
N ARG A 277 30.55 -0.59 -2.76
CA ARG A 277 29.58 -1.62 -2.32
C ARG A 277 28.79 -1.04 -1.16
N GLU A 278 27.52 -0.85 -1.40
CA GLU A 278 26.58 -0.50 -0.36
C GLU A 278 26.20 -1.74 0.45
N HIS A 279 26.26 -1.62 1.77
CA HIS A 279 25.62 -2.53 2.70
C HIS A 279 24.26 -1.92 3.04
N THR A 280 23.18 -2.36 2.38
CA THR A 280 21.85 -1.81 2.63
C THR A 280 21.40 -1.98 4.07
N TRP A 281 21.77 -3.11 4.72
CA TRP A 281 21.83 -3.19 6.18
C TRP A 281 23.21 -2.67 6.62
N PRO A 282 23.31 -1.52 7.31
CA PRO A 282 24.60 -0.96 7.67
C PRO A 282 25.41 -1.87 8.58
N LYS A 283 26.69 -2.01 8.31
CA LYS A 283 27.59 -2.83 9.14
C LYS A 283 27.56 -2.45 10.62
N SER A 284 27.42 -1.17 10.91
CA SER A 284 27.37 -0.66 12.29
C SER A 284 26.11 -1.10 13.05
N HIS A 285 25.00 -1.37 12.35
CA HIS A 285 23.77 -1.86 12.96
C HIS A 285 23.85 -3.35 13.33
N GLY A 286 24.63 -4.15 12.59
CA GLY A 286 24.81 -5.57 12.90
C GLY A 286 26.10 -5.88 13.66
N GLY A 287 26.98 -4.90 13.83
CA GLY A 287 28.30 -5.13 14.40
C GLY A 287 29.20 -6.04 13.56
N PHE A 288 28.83 -6.34 12.30
CA PHE A 288 29.61 -7.14 11.37
C PHE A 288 30.54 -6.25 10.52
N GLY A 289 31.68 -6.79 10.12
CA GLY A 289 32.65 -6.09 9.27
C GLY A 289 32.50 -6.46 7.79
N ASP A 290 33.63 -6.60 7.11
CA ASP A 290 33.74 -7.05 5.71
C ASP A 290 34.01 -8.57 5.63
N SER A 291 33.62 -9.31 6.66
CA SER A 291 33.84 -10.76 6.76
C SER A 291 32.57 -11.54 6.43
N PRO A 292 32.68 -12.76 5.91
CA PRO A 292 31.54 -13.67 5.84
C PRO A 292 30.91 -13.88 7.24
N SER A 293 29.60 -14.08 7.41
CA SER A 293 28.61 -14.19 6.35
C SER A 293 27.90 -12.86 6.05
N ALA A 294 27.33 -12.15 7.03
CA ALA A 294 26.57 -10.92 6.83
C ALA A 294 27.35 -9.83 6.09
N GLY A 295 28.64 -9.66 6.36
CA GLY A 295 29.47 -8.61 5.75
C GLY A 295 29.77 -8.83 4.27
N THR A 296 29.47 -10.01 3.71
CA THR A 296 29.70 -10.34 2.31
C THR A 296 28.50 -10.98 1.63
N ASP A 297 27.34 -10.90 2.25
CA ASP A 297 26.11 -11.45 1.73
C ASP A 297 25.58 -10.60 0.55
N MET A 298 25.51 -11.21 -0.62
CA MET A 298 25.16 -10.52 -1.85
C MET A 298 23.71 -10.09 -1.92
N HIS A 299 22.83 -10.69 -1.11
CA HIS A 299 21.41 -10.30 -1.11
C HIS A 299 21.16 -8.88 -0.60
N HIS A 300 22.09 -8.32 0.20
CA HIS A 300 21.97 -6.93 0.64
C HIS A 300 23.12 -6.02 0.18
N LEU A 301 24.05 -6.55 -0.60
CA LEU A 301 25.14 -5.76 -1.17
C LEU A 301 24.80 -5.30 -2.59
N ARG A 302 24.91 -4.00 -2.85
CA ARG A 302 24.61 -3.40 -4.15
C ARG A 302 25.70 -2.39 -4.57
N PRO A 303 25.98 -2.24 -5.87
CA PRO A 303 26.84 -1.15 -6.36
C PRO A 303 26.08 0.18 -6.25
N THR A 304 26.75 1.22 -5.76
CA THR A 304 26.17 2.57 -5.70
C THR A 304 27.22 3.67 -5.86
N VAL A 305 26.78 4.87 -6.23
CA VAL A 305 27.66 6.05 -6.33
C VAL A 305 28.24 6.41 -4.97
N VAL A 306 29.55 6.64 -4.91
CA VAL A 306 30.30 6.81 -3.64
C VAL A 306 29.73 7.90 -2.75
N ASN A 307 29.42 9.08 -3.32
CA ASN A 307 28.91 10.18 -2.49
C ASN A 307 27.49 9.93 -2.01
N VAL A 308 26.61 9.29 -2.81
CA VAL A 308 25.26 8.93 -2.39
C VAL A 308 25.29 7.89 -1.27
N ASN A 309 26.19 6.90 -1.36
CA ASN A 309 26.45 5.97 -0.26
C ASN A 309 26.92 6.68 1.01
N SER A 310 27.81 7.66 0.87
CA SER A 310 28.28 8.47 2.02
C SER A 310 27.15 9.29 2.64
N ASP A 311 26.24 9.82 1.82
CA ASP A 311 25.07 10.56 2.28
C ASP A 311 24.04 9.66 2.96
N ARG A 312 23.89 8.43 2.51
CA ARG A 312 23.08 7.41 3.17
C ARG A 312 23.69 7.02 4.52
N GLY A 313 25.01 6.78 4.57
CA GLY A 313 25.73 6.44 5.80
C GLY A 313 25.17 5.19 6.47
N ASN A 314 24.72 5.32 7.72
CA ASN A 314 24.06 4.26 8.48
C ASN A 314 22.64 4.66 8.91
N LEU A 315 21.99 5.53 8.16
CA LEU A 315 20.63 5.98 8.46
C LEU A 315 19.62 4.83 8.27
N ASP A 316 18.56 4.87 9.04
CA ASP A 316 17.37 4.05 8.80
C ASP A 316 16.68 4.47 7.50
N PHE A 317 15.74 3.66 7.04
CA PHE A 317 14.93 3.96 5.88
C PHE A 317 13.57 4.55 6.29
N ASP A 318 13.24 5.73 5.77
CA ASP A 318 11.92 6.37 5.89
C ASP A 318 11.80 7.47 4.83
N GLU A 319 10.60 7.96 4.60
CA GLU A 319 10.30 8.94 3.56
C GLU A 319 10.64 10.38 3.98
N GLY A 320 10.92 11.22 2.97
CA GLY A 320 11.05 12.67 3.11
C GLY A 320 12.47 13.20 3.27
N GLY A 321 12.54 14.48 3.47
CA GLY A 321 13.80 15.22 3.64
C GLY A 321 14.20 16.04 2.42
N VAL A 322 15.51 16.24 2.26
CA VAL A 322 16.08 16.99 1.15
C VAL A 322 16.69 16.06 0.12
N LYS A 323 16.57 16.44 -1.16
CA LYS A 323 17.16 15.70 -2.27
C LYS A 323 18.66 15.49 -2.07
N VAL A 324 19.12 14.27 -2.32
CA VAL A 324 20.53 13.91 -2.30
C VAL A 324 21.13 14.15 -3.69
N GLU A 325 22.24 14.90 -3.73
CA GLU A 325 22.95 15.15 -4.98
C GLU A 325 23.91 14.00 -5.31
N SER A 326 23.96 13.61 -6.58
CA SER A 326 24.84 12.53 -7.07
C SER A 326 25.98 13.07 -7.94
N ALA A 327 27.18 12.62 -7.70
CA ALA A 327 28.36 12.97 -8.49
C ALA A 327 28.30 12.45 -9.95
N LEU A 328 27.51 11.42 -10.21
CA LEU A 328 27.26 10.86 -11.54
C LEU A 328 25.88 11.23 -12.10
N GLY A 329 25.12 12.09 -11.38
CA GLY A 329 23.74 12.35 -11.69
C GLY A 329 22.81 11.17 -11.34
N TYR A 330 21.62 11.17 -11.95
CA TYR A 330 20.63 10.10 -11.86
C TYR A 330 20.36 9.56 -13.27
N GLY A 331 19.97 8.32 -13.37
CA GLY A 331 19.58 7.70 -14.62
C GLY A 331 18.40 8.43 -15.27
N GLU A 332 18.28 8.36 -16.57
CA GLU A 332 17.18 8.98 -17.30
C GLU A 332 15.84 8.40 -16.85
N GLY A 333 14.92 9.28 -16.47
CA GLY A 333 13.61 8.88 -15.96
C GLY A 333 13.60 8.35 -14.53
N SER A 334 14.76 8.24 -13.86
CA SER A 334 14.84 7.80 -12.46
C SER A 334 14.35 8.88 -11.50
N SER A 335 13.63 8.49 -10.48
CA SER A 335 13.32 9.34 -9.34
C SER A 335 14.57 9.62 -8.49
N PHE A 336 14.45 10.47 -7.46
CA PHE A 336 15.59 10.92 -6.67
C PHE A 336 15.60 10.28 -5.28
N CYS A 337 16.79 10.19 -4.67
CA CYS A 337 16.91 9.90 -3.25
C CYS A 337 16.74 11.18 -2.41
N TYR A 338 16.23 10.99 -1.18
CA TYR A 338 16.09 12.07 -0.20
C TYR A 338 16.70 11.67 1.14
N ARG A 339 16.98 12.64 1.99
CA ARG A 339 17.60 12.41 3.29
C ARG A 339 17.08 13.39 4.34
N ILE A 340 16.67 12.87 5.49
CA ILE A 340 16.56 13.65 6.72
C ILE A 340 17.85 13.46 7.50
N THR A 341 18.67 14.49 7.55
CA THR A 341 20.04 14.42 8.12
C THR A 341 20.06 13.83 9.52
N GLY A 342 20.82 12.76 9.69
CA GLY A 342 20.97 12.06 10.97
C GLY A 342 19.75 11.23 11.40
N VAL A 343 18.74 11.07 10.55
CA VAL A 343 17.49 10.38 10.87
C VAL A 343 17.22 9.24 9.89
N SER A 344 16.96 9.55 8.60
CA SER A 344 16.52 8.58 7.62
C SER A 344 17.00 8.88 6.21
N PHE A 345 16.95 7.88 5.37
CA PHE A 345 17.23 7.95 3.94
C PHE A 345 16.07 7.33 3.16
N GLU A 346 15.59 8.07 2.17
CA GLU A 346 14.61 7.60 1.20
C GLU A 346 15.31 7.32 -0.12
N PRO A 347 15.33 6.06 -0.60
CA PRO A 347 15.88 5.72 -1.90
C PRO A 347 14.94 6.18 -3.02
N ARG A 348 15.42 6.13 -4.27
CA ARG A 348 14.57 6.35 -5.44
C ARG A 348 13.43 5.33 -5.48
N ASP A 349 12.30 5.70 -6.08
CA ASP A 349 11.06 4.91 -6.04
C ASP A 349 11.24 3.49 -6.60
N GLU A 350 12.02 3.36 -7.67
CA GLU A 350 12.23 2.11 -8.43
C GLU A 350 13.10 1.06 -7.71
N VAL A 351 13.51 1.29 -6.47
CA VAL A 351 14.24 0.31 -5.63
C VAL A 351 13.75 0.29 -4.18
N LYS A 352 12.62 0.90 -3.91
CA LYS A 352 12.03 0.92 -2.56
C LYS A 352 11.65 -0.49 -2.11
N GLY A 353 10.97 -1.24 -2.98
CA GLY A 353 10.61 -2.64 -2.73
C GLY A 353 11.81 -3.56 -2.63
N ASP A 354 12.82 -3.39 -3.53
CA ASP A 354 14.10 -4.12 -3.46
C ASP A 354 14.73 -4.00 -2.07
N ILE A 355 14.84 -2.76 -1.58
CA ILE A 355 15.44 -2.47 -0.29
C ILE A 355 14.61 -3.07 0.84
N ALA A 356 13.29 -2.94 0.81
CA ALA A 356 12.41 -3.54 1.79
C ALA A 356 12.62 -5.06 1.89
N ARG A 357 12.63 -5.76 0.75
CA ARG A 357 12.87 -7.21 0.68
C ARG A 357 14.27 -7.60 1.15
N MET A 358 15.30 -6.79 0.83
CA MET A 358 16.65 -6.99 1.39
C MET A 358 16.64 -6.90 2.91
N MET A 359 15.89 -5.96 3.50
CA MET A 359 15.79 -5.81 4.96
C MET A 359 15.05 -6.99 5.58
N PHE A 360 13.97 -7.45 4.97
CA PHE A 360 13.24 -8.66 5.41
C PHE A 360 14.12 -9.91 5.34
N TYR A 361 14.90 -10.05 4.27
CA TYR A 361 15.88 -11.13 4.13
C TYR A 361 16.91 -11.08 5.28
N MET A 362 17.55 -9.94 5.49
CA MET A 362 18.59 -9.77 6.50
C MET A 362 18.08 -10.08 7.92
N ALA A 363 16.90 -9.57 8.28
CA ALA A 363 16.27 -9.85 9.57
C ALA A 363 15.83 -11.31 9.74
N THR A 364 15.61 -12.03 8.63
CA THR A 364 15.26 -13.46 8.64
C THR A 364 16.52 -14.34 8.64
N ARG A 365 17.50 -14.01 7.80
CA ARG A 365 18.74 -14.78 7.64
C ARG A 365 19.64 -14.71 8.87
N TYR A 366 19.71 -13.56 9.50
CA TYR A 366 20.59 -13.28 10.64
C TYR A 366 19.81 -13.09 11.94
N ASP A 367 18.88 -14.02 12.20
CA ASP A 367 18.10 -14.16 13.43
C ASP A 367 18.95 -14.84 14.53
N GLY A 368 20.09 -14.25 14.83
CA GLY A 368 21.06 -14.70 15.82
C GLY A 368 21.98 -15.86 15.38
N GLY A 369 23.26 -15.77 15.67
CA GLY A 369 24.19 -16.87 15.64
C GLY A 369 24.94 -17.18 14.35
N ASP A 370 24.45 -16.86 13.18
CA ASP A 370 24.99 -17.30 11.88
C ASP A 370 26.10 -16.40 11.30
N GLY A 371 27.12 -16.12 12.07
CA GLY A 371 28.24 -15.26 11.64
C GLY A 371 27.90 -13.76 11.66
N CYS A 372 26.75 -13.41 12.23
CA CYS A 372 26.44 -12.05 12.67
C CYS A 372 26.57 -11.99 14.19
N PRO A 373 27.36 -11.04 14.76
CA PRO A 373 27.56 -10.95 16.20
C PRO A 373 26.28 -10.56 16.96
N THR A 374 25.28 -10.04 16.25
CA THR A 374 24.02 -9.57 16.82
C THR A 374 22.85 -10.12 16.02
N ASP A 375 21.73 -10.30 16.69
CA ASP A 375 20.45 -10.59 16.07
C ASP A 375 19.94 -9.35 15.32
N LEU A 376 19.72 -9.48 14.01
CA LEU A 376 19.25 -8.37 13.19
C LEU A 376 17.73 -8.29 13.23
N GLU A 377 17.20 -7.18 13.73
CA GLU A 377 15.77 -6.99 13.90
C GLU A 377 15.26 -5.74 13.19
N LEU A 378 14.05 -5.82 12.65
CA LEU A 378 13.31 -4.66 12.18
C LEU A 378 12.43 -4.09 13.29
N ASN A 379 12.37 -2.76 13.37
CA ASN A 379 11.45 -2.06 14.26
C ASN A 379 10.73 -0.90 13.53
N ASP A 380 9.70 -0.37 14.14
CA ASP A 380 8.95 0.75 13.55
C ASP A 380 9.45 2.11 14.03
N LYS A 381 10.78 2.31 13.99
CA LYS A 381 11.44 3.54 14.43
C LYS A 381 12.55 3.91 13.47
N VAL A 382 12.95 5.19 13.50
CA VAL A 382 14.17 5.72 12.88
C VAL A 382 15.12 6.25 13.96
N GLY A 383 16.40 6.46 13.60
CA GLY A 383 17.42 6.90 14.54
C GLY A 383 17.95 5.78 15.43
N ASN A 384 17.97 4.54 14.92
CA ASN A 384 18.44 3.35 15.62
C ASN A 384 19.97 3.38 15.92
N GLY A 385 20.73 4.22 15.21
CA GLY A 385 22.16 4.42 15.45
C GLY A 385 22.99 3.19 15.12
N SER A 386 23.72 2.66 16.11
CA SER A 386 24.56 1.45 15.94
C SER A 386 23.99 0.25 16.71
N THR A 387 22.68 0.23 16.94
CA THR A 387 22.00 -0.93 17.51
C THR A 387 21.70 -1.97 16.43
N PRO A 388 21.40 -3.24 16.76
CA PRO A 388 21.06 -4.25 15.75
C PRO A 388 19.69 -4.03 15.09
N TYR A 389 19.00 -2.95 15.41
CA TYR A 389 17.71 -2.60 14.83
C TYR A 389 17.89 -1.76 13.57
N LEU A 390 16.94 -1.95 12.63
CA LEU A 390 16.78 -1.09 11.46
C LEU A 390 15.29 -0.78 11.24
N GLY A 391 14.98 0.43 10.87
CA GLY A 391 13.64 0.89 10.61
C GLY A 391 13.52 1.56 9.22
N LYS A 392 12.35 1.98 8.90
CA LYS A 392 11.09 1.91 9.65
C LYS A 392 10.21 0.79 9.09
N LEU A 393 9.79 -0.14 9.90
CA LEU A 393 9.08 -1.34 9.41
C LEU A 393 7.81 -0.99 8.64
N SER A 394 6.99 -0.06 9.13
CA SER A 394 5.76 0.37 8.43
C SER A 394 6.05 0.97 7.04
N THR A 395 7.13 1.73 6.91
CA THR A 395 7.58 2.29 5.63
C THR A 395 8.11 1.19 4.70
N LEU A 396 8.88 0.23 5.21
CA LEU A 396 9.39 -0.89 4.42
C LEU A 396 8.25 -1.79 3.91
N LEU A 397 7.21 -2.03 4.73
CA LEU A 397 6.03 -2.79 4.30
C LEU A 397 5.27 -2.05 3.19
N LYS A 398 5.06 -0.75 3.34
CA LYS A 398 4.46 0.10 2.31
C LYS A 398 5.25 0.03 0.99
N TRP A 399 6.56 0.17 1.04
CA TRP A 399 7.42 0.11 -0.14
C TRP A 399 7.40 -1.25 -0.83
N HIS A 400 7.33 -2.34 -0.05
CA HIS A 400 7.19 -3.68 -0.60
C HIS A 400 5.91 -3.86 -1.43
N GLU A 401 4.81 -3.21 -1.02
CA GLU A 401 3.53 -3.23 -1.74
C GLU A 401 3.54 -2.31 -2.97
N GLU A 402 4.17 -1.14 -2.86
CA GLU A 402 4.21 -0.13 -3.92
C GLU A 402 5.18 -0.48 -5.06
N ASP A 403 6.27 -1.19 -4.75
CA ASP A 403 7.32 -1.61 -5.69
C ASP A 403 7.45 -3.15 -5.67
N PRO A 404 6.61 -3.86 -6.42
CA PRO A 404 6.61 -5.33 -6.46
C PRO A 404 7.85 -5.88 -7.16
N VAL A 405 8.14 -7.18 -6.89
CA VAL A 405 9.30 -7.89 -7.47
C VAL A 405 9.29 -7.82 -9.00
N ASP A 406 10.35 -7.27 -9.56
CA ASP A 406 10.56 -7.14 -10.99
C ASP A 406 11.51 -8.22 -11.58
N ASP A 407 11.76 -8.16 -12.88
CA ASP A 407 12.65 -9.11 -13.56
C ASP A 407 14.12 -8.89 -13.19
N PHE A 408 14.51 -7.69 -12.77
CA PHE A 408 15.86 -7.39 -12.30
C PHE A 408 16.14 -8.10 -10.97
N GLU A 409 15.20 -8.05 -10.02
CA GLU A 409 15.34 -8.78 -8.76
C GLU A 409 15.31 -10.30 -8.99
N ARG A 410 14.45 -10.83 -9.88
CA ARG A 410 14.40 -12.25 -10.20
C ARG A 410 15.75 -12.73 -10.75
N LYS A 411 16.28 -12.05 -11.77
CA LYS A 411 17.60 -12.35 -12.33
C LYS A 411 18.70 -12.28 -11.27
N ARG A 412 18.57 -11.38 -10.30
CA ARG A 412 19.56 -11.21 -9.25
C ARG A 412 19.49 -12.33 -8.20
N ASN A 413 18.32 -12.91 -8.02
CA ASN A 413 18.10 -14.02 -7.10
C ASN A 413 18.60 -15.37 -7.68
N ASP A 414 18.49 -15.56 -9.01
CA ASP A 414 19.01 -16.72 -9.75
C ASP A 414 20.55 -16.73 -9.80
#